data_85de43d390f5a238d9c143be056f8189
#
_entry.id   85de43d390f5a238d9c143be056f8189
#
_cell.length_a   1.000
_cell.length_b   1.000
_cell.length_c   1.000
_cell.angle_alpha   90.00
_cell.angle_beta   90.00
_cell.angle_gamma   90.00
#
_symmetry.space_group_name_H-M   'P 1'
#
loop_
_entity.id
_entity.type
_entity.pdbx_description
1 polymer ?
#
loop_
_entity_poly.entity_id
_entity_poly.type
_entity_poly.pdbx_seq_one_letter_code
_entity_poly.pdbx_strand_id
1 'polypeptide(L)'
;MVAEGLPAQLACRVLEVSESGYYAWRSRSPSPRAIRHAWLTDLIQQVHTDFRGVYGYRRMHAELTLGHGISVGAEAVSLLMRRAGLQGLSGRPRYRRIPNQPAAGDLVDRQFARSEPDQLWVTDITEHPTREGKVYCAVVLDVFSRRVVGWSIDSTQNAALVTNALGMAITQRQPTAGTVIHSDQGTQFTSWAFTRRALDSGLLPSMGSVGDCYDNAVIEAFWSRMQVELLDRQRWRTRVELANAIFEYLEIFYNRQRRHSALGMLTPIEFENRHRPTTAA
;
A
#
# COMPACT_ATOMS: atom_id res chain seq x y z
N MET A 1 -26.02 33.35 7.59
CA MET A 1 -26.79 34.60 7.97
C MET A 1 -27.09 35.44 6.72
N VAL A 2 -26.18 36.23 6.12
CA VAL A 2 -26.53 37.04 4.94
C VAL A 2 -26.84 36.18 3.70
N ALA A 3 -26.11 35.09 3.51
CA ALA A 3 -26.38 34.08 2.45
C ALA A 3 -27.73 33.33 2.64
N GLU A 4 -28.31 33.40 3.81
CA GLU A 4 -29.56 32.77 4.20
C GLU A 4 -30.71 33.81 4.19
N GLY A 5 -30.51 34.98 3.59
CA GLY A 5 -31.53 36.00 3.36
C GLY A 5 -31.68 37.05 4.47
N LEU A 6 -30.82 37.05 5.50
CA LEU A 6 -30.83 38.12 6.53
C LEU A 6 -30.24 39.43 5.98
N PRO A 7 -30.84 40.61 6.29
CA PRO A 7 -30.29 41.90 5.92
C PRO A 7 -28.85 42.07 6.47
N ALA A 8 -27.92 42.54 5.63
CA ALA A 8 -26.51 42.72 6.01
C ALA A 8 -26.35 43.65 7.22
N GLN A 9 -27.16 44.71 7.31
CA GLN A 9 -27.20 45.66 8.43
C GLN A 9 -27.50 44.98 9.76
N LEU A 10 -28.50 44.10 9.78
CA LEU A 10 -28.89 43.36 10.97
C LEU A 10 -27.76 42.40 11.40
N ALA A 11 -27.17 41.66 10.42
CA ALA A 11 -26.08 40.77 10.69
C ALA A 11 -24.82 41.52 11.22
N CYS A 12 -24.50 42.68 10.65
CA CYS A 12 -23.38 43.53 11.12
C CYS A 12 -23.61 44.01 12.55
N ARG A 13 -24.85 44.43 12.89
CA ARG A 13 -25.18 44.86 14.25
C ARG A 13 -25.03 43.73 15.27
N VAL A 14 -25.54 42.55 14.95
CA VAL A 14 -25.46 41.37 15.85
C VAL A 14 -24.02 40.90 16.05
N LEU A 15 -23.18 41.02 15.03
CA LEU A 15 -21.76 40.60 15.09
C LEU A 15 -20.80 41.73 15.51
N GLU A 16 -21.32 42.92 15.84
CA GLU A 16 -20.59 44.10 16.27
C GLU A 16 -19.48 44.51 15.26
N VAL A 17 -19.74 44.34 13.95
CA VAL A 17 -18.84 44.79 12.88
C VAL A 17 -19.42 45.95 12.10
N SER A 18 -18.60 46.85 11.55
CA SER A 18 -19.09 47.94 10.73
C SER A 18 -19.57 47.46 9.37
N GLU A 19 -20.64 48.04 8.84
CA GLU A 19 -21.15 47.75 7.50
C GLU A 19 -20.09 48.00 6.42
N SER A 20 -19.36 49.09 6.53
CA SER A 20 -18.23 49.42 5.62
C SER A 20 -17.16 48.33 5.66
N GLY A 21 -16.82 47.83 6.85
CA GLY A 21 -15.88 46.71 7.02
C GLY A 21 -16.36 45.43 6.39
N TYR A 22 -17.67 45.13 6.54
CA TYR A 22 -18.30 43.99 5.91
C TYR A 22 -18.23 44.05 4.37
N TYR A 23 -18.62 45.21 3.78
CA TYR A 23 -18.61 45.35 2.33
C TYR A 23 -17.19 45.40 1.77
N ALA A 24 -16.22 46.03 2.46
CA ALA A 24 -14.80 46.02 2.11
C ALA A 24 -14.23 44.59 2.16
N TRP A 25 -14.62 43.77 3.17
CA TRP A 25 -14.26 42.37 3.25
C TRP A 25 -14.87 41.57 2.10
N ARG A 26 -16.15 41.76 1.81
CA ARG A 26 -16.90 41.06 0.76
C ARG A 26 -16.38 41.36 -0.64
N SER A 27 -15.95 42.57 -0.91
CA SER A 27 -15.38 43.00 -2.21
C SER A 27 -13.90 42.73 -2.37
N ARG A 28 -13.23 42.29 -1.29
CA ARG A 28 -11.79 42.06 -1.34
C ARG A 28 -11.45 40.87 -2.24
N SER A 29 -10.51 41.10 -3.17
CA SER A 29 -9.94 39.99 -3.97
C SER A 29 -9.32 38.93 -3.06
N PRO A 30 -9.39 37.65 -3.44
CA PRO A 30 -8.76 36.57 -2.71
C PRO A 30 -7.26 36.84 -2.48
N SER A 31 -6.78 36.58 -1.28
CA SER A 31 -5.34 36.74 -0.99
C SER A 31 -4.53 35.70 -1.78
N PRO A 32 -3.23 35.94 -2.05
CA PRO A 32 -2.35 34.97 -2.69
C PRO A 32 -2.36 33.61 -1.97
N ARG A 33 -2.49 33.60 -0.66
CA ARG A 33 -2.64 32.38 0.15
C ARG A 33 -3.96 31.67 -0.14
N ALA A 34 -5.06 32.40 -0.28
CA ALA A 34 -6.37 31.81 -0.59
C ALA A 34 -6.38 31.17 -1.98
N ILE A 35 -5.79 31.86 -2.97
CA ILE A 35 -5.64 31.33 -4.33
C ILE A 35 -4.78 30.05 -4.34
N ARG A 36 -3.64 30.07 -3.63
CA ARG A 36 -2.79 28.89 -3.51
C ARG A 36 -3.50 27.72 -2.81
N HIS A 37 -4.28 27.99 -1.77
CA HIS A 37 -5.04 26.96 -1.06
C HIS A 37 -6.15 26.34 -1.94
N ALA A 38 -6.84 27.14 -2.75
CA ALA A 38 -7.82 26.65 -3.71
C ALA A 38 -7.17 25.69 -4.72
N TRP A 39 -6.10 26.15 -5.39
CA TRP A 39 -5.33 25.33 -6.32
C TRP A 39 -4.80 24.03 -5.67
N LEU A 40 -4.24 24.10 -4.46
CA LEU A 40 -3.79 22.90 -3.75
C LEU A 40 -4.96 21.96 -3.42
N THR A 41 -6.13 22.49 -3.10
CA THR A 41 -7.31 21.67 -2.79
C THR A 41 -7.77 20.91 -4.02
N ASP A 42 -7.82 21.57 -5.18
CA ASP A 42 -8.21 20.92 -6.45
C ASP A 42 -7.21 19.81 -6.80
N LEU A 43 -5.91 20.06 -6.67
CA LEU A 43 -4.88 19.04 -6.91
C LEU A 43 -4.98 17.87 -5.91
N ILE A 44 -5.21 18.15 -4.62
CA ILE A 44 -5.43 17.13 -3.60
C ILE A 44 -6.64 16.26 -3.94
N GLN A 45 -7.73 16.84 -4.42
CA GLN A 45 -8.93 16.10 -4.84
C GLN A 45 -8.63 15.19 -6.03
N GLN A 46 -7.89 15.70 -7.03
CA GLN A 46 -7.48 14.91 -8.19
C GLN A 46 -6.60 13.73 -7.75
N VAL A 47 -5.52 13.98 -7.01
CA VAL A 47 -4.62 12.94 -6.50
C VAL A 47 -5.38 11.93 -5.63
N HIS A 48 -6.31 12.40 -4.77
CA HIS A 48 -7.12 11.50 -3.96
C HIS A 48 -7.97 10.56 -4.80
N THR A 49 -8.51 11.03 -5.92
CA THR A 49 -9.28 10.23 -6.87
C THR A 49 -8.39 9.25 -7.61
N ASP A 50 -7.25 9.70 -8.14
CA ASP A 50 -6.28 8.88 -8.88
C ASP A 50 -5.74 7.73 -8.02
N PHE A 51 -5.53 8.00 -6.73
CA PHE A 51 -5.14 6.99 -5.73
C PHE A 51 -6.33 6.31 -5.04
N ARG A 52 -7.52 6.30 -5.69
CA ARG A 52 -8.71 5.53 -5.28
C ARG A 52 -9.19 5.82 -3.86
N GLY A 53 -8.93 7.01 -3.32
CA GLY A 53 -9.29 7.37 -1.95
C GLY A 53 -8.45 6.68 -0.86
N VAL A 54 -7.36 6.03 -1.22
CA VAL A 54 -6.51 5.28 -0.28
C VAL A 54 -5.67 6.18 0.61
N TYR A 55 -5.23 7.35 0.08
CA TYR A 55 -4.26 8.20 0.75
C TYR A 55 -4.87 9.07 1.85
N GLY A 56 -4.40 8.89 3.09
CA GLY A 56 -4.52 9.92 4.13
C GLY A 56 -3.45 10.99 3.97
N TYR A 57 -3.52 12.06 4.78
CA TYR A 57 -2.70 13.27 4.61
C TYR A 57 -1.19 13.02 4.53
N ARG A 58 -0.64 12.00 5.22
CA ARG A 58 0.80 11.72 5.20
C ARG A 58 1.27 11.22 3.82
N ARG A 59 0.52 10.31 3.21
CA ARG A 59 0.81 9.83 1.85
C ARG A 59 0.48 10.90 0.81
N MET A 60 -0.60 11.65 1.01
CA MET A 60 -0.94 12.79 0.17
C MET A 60 0.18 13.84 0.17
N HIS A 61 0.70 14.20 1.34
CA HIS A 61 1.84 15.11 1.46
C HIS A 61 3.07 14.57 0.72
N ALA A 62 3.39 13.29 0.91
CA ALA A 62 4.51 12.66 0.23
C ALA A 62 4.31 12.63 -1.31
N GLU A 63 3.10 12.39 -1.79
CA GLU A 63 2.81 12.43 -3.23
C GLU A 63 2.96 13.83 -3.80
N LEU A 64 2.43 14.85 -3.14
CA LEU A 64 2.60 16.24 -3.57
C LEU A 64 4.08 16.67 -3.58
N THR A 65 4.87 16.23 -2.60
CA THR A 65 6.28 16.65 -2.49
C THR A 65 7.22 15.82 -3.35
N LEU A 66 7.09 14.49 -3.34
CA LEU A 66 7.99 13.57 -4.05
C LEU A 66 7.53 13.30 -5.49
N GLY A 67 6.22 13.16 -5.69
CA GLY A 67 5.64 12.86 -7.02
C GLY A 67 5.46 14.11 -7.87
N HIS A 68 4.96 15.19 -7.29
CA HIS A 68 4.66 16.45 -8.01
C HIS A 68 5.69 17.56 -7.79
N GLY A 69 6.68 17.39 -6.92
CA GLY A 69 7.70 18.42 -6.64
C GLY A 69 7.17 19.66 -5.93
N ILE A 70 6.01 19.60 -5.29
CA ILE A 70 5.34 20.77 -4.69
C ILE A 70 5.80 20.94 -3.25
N SER A 71 6.39 22.10 -2.94
CA SER A 71 6.73 22.45 -1.57
C SER A 71 5.47 22.85 -0.78
N VAL A 72 5.03 21.99 0.13
CA VAL A 72 3.87 22.20 1.01
C VAL A 72 4.10 21.52 2.36
N GLY A 73 3.64 22.10 3.45
CA GLY A 73 3.74 21.47 4.78
C GLY A 73 2.65 20.41 5.01
N ALA A 74 2.98 19.35 5.75
CA ALA A 74 2.05 18.25 6.04
C ALA A 74 0.78 18.74 6.78
N GLU A 75 0.90 19.73 7.65
CA GLU A 75 -0.24 20.33 8.37
C GLU A 75 -1.19 21.06 7.42
N ALA A 76 -0.64 21.79 6.43
CA ALA A 76 -1.46 22.44 5.41
C ALA A 76 -2.24 21.43 4.58
N VAL A 77 -1.60 20.33 4.17
CA VAL A 77 -2.27 19.22 3.46
C VAL A 77 -3.37 18.61 4.33
N SER A 78 -3.09 18.35 5.61
CA SER A 78 -4.09 17.82 6.55
C SER A 78 -5.30 18.75 6.71
N LEU A 79 -5.05 20.06 6.82
CA LEU A 79 -6.10 21.08 6.93
C LEU A 79 -6.95 21.14 5.66
N LEU A 80 -6.31 21.15 4.47
CA LEU A 80 -7.03 21.23 3.18
C LEU A 80 -7.84 19.96 2.93
N MET A 81 -7.31 18.78 3.18
CA MET A 81 -8.06 17.53 3.10
C MET A 81 -9.28 17.52 4.01
N ARG A 82 -9.12 17.93 5.28
CA ARG A 82 -10.24 18.01 6.23
C ARG A 82 -11.31 19.00 5.78
N ARG A 83 -10.93 20.17 5.26
CA ARG A 83 -11.89 21.17 4.72
C ARG A 83 -12.62 20.66 3.48
N ALA A 84 -11.96 19.86 2.66
CA ALA A 84 -12.54 19.22 1.48
C ALA A 84 -13.34 17.93 1.81
N GLY A 85 -13.41 17.53 3.09
CA GLY A 85 -14.10 16.28 3.49
C GLY A 85 -13.40 15.00 3.05
N LEU A 86 -12.08 15.08 2.71
CA LEU A 86 -11.31 13.95 2.21
C LEU A 86 -10.65 13.18 3.35
N GLN A 87 -10.80 11.85 3.30
CA GLN A 87 -10.18 10.92 4.24
C GLN A 87 -9.56 9.75 3.49
N GLY A 88 -8.40 9.30 3.96
CA GLY A 88 -7.81 8.06 3.48
C GLY A 88 -8.42 6.83 4.15
N LEU A 89 -8.17 5.66 3.57
CA LEU A 89 -8.63 4.41 4.15
C LEU A 89 -7.89 4.12 5.46
N SER A 90 -8.65 3.95 6.53
CA SER A 90 -8.13 3.45 7.81
C SER A 90 -7.93 1.94 7.71
N GLY A 91 -6.77 1.45 8.16
CA GLY A 91 -6.60 0.01 8.37
C GLY A 91 -7.57 -0.50 9.43
N ARG A 92 -7.88 -1.81 9.41
CA ARG A 92 -8.62 -2.42 10.52
C ARG A 92 -7.93 -2.10 11.83
N PRO A 93 -8.67 -1.86 12.94
CA PRO A 93 -8.08 -1.68 14.26
C PRO A 93 -7.14 -2.84 14.58
N ARG A 94 -5.89 -2.55 14.92
CA ARG A 94 -4.99 -3.60 15.38
C ARG A 94 -5.45 -4.01 16.77
N TYR A 95 -5.99 -5.21 16.90
CA TYR A 95 -6.07 -5.86 18.21
C TYR A 95 -4.63 -6.03 18.71
N ARG A 96 -4.35 -5.47 19.88
CA ARG A 96 -3.06 -5.66 20.56
C ARG A 96 -2.99 -7.13 20.96
N ARG A 97 -2.31 -7.97 20.13
CA ARG A 97 -2.04 -9.36 20.50
C ARG A 97 -1.11 -9.36 21.71
N ILE A 98 -1.48 -10.13 22.73
CA ILE A 98 -0.61 -10.43 23.85
C ILE A 98 0.50 -11.34 23.32
N PRO A 99 1.80 -11.04 23.56
CA PRO A 99 2.89 -11.88 23.09
C PRO A 99 2.79 -13.28 23.71
N ASN A 100 2.72 -14.32 22.87
CA ASN A 100 2.95 -15.69 23.31
C ASN A 100 4.45 -15.93 23.50
N GLN A 101 4.80 -16.82 24.45
CA GLN A 101 6.19 -17.17 24.73
C GLN A 101 6.87 -17.84 23.52
N PRO A 102 8.18 -17.66 23.33
CA PRO A 102 8.89 -18.17 22.16
C PRO A 102 9.00 -19.69 22.18
N ALA A 103 8.60 -20.33 21.06
CA ALA A 103 8.92 -21.71 20.78
C ALA A 103 10.29 -21.79 20.09
N ALA A 104 11.09 -22.78 20.43
CA ALA A 104 12.48 -22.92 19.99
C ALA A 104 12.59 -23.32 18.51
N GLY A 105 13.59 -22.75 17.80
CA GLY A 105 14.11 -23.27 16.54
C GLY A 105 13.91 -22.44 15.28
N ASP A 106 14.00 -21.09 15.36
CA ASP A 106 13.91 -20.21 14.20
C ASP A 106 15.29 -19.92 13.62
N LEU A 107 15.54 -20.33 12.35
CA LEU A 107 16.77 -20.04 11.60
C LEU A 107 16.82 -18.59 11.05
N VAL A 108 15.70 -17.87 11.06
CA VAL A 108 15.61 -16.47 10.58
C VAL A 108 15.87 -15.48 11.71
N ASP A 109 15.94 -15.93 12.98
CA ASP A 109 16.28 -15.16 14.19
C ASP A 109 15.71 -13.71 14.17
N ARG A 110 14.41 -13.56 13.81
CA ARG A 110 13.63 -12.29 13.82
C ARG A 110 14.28 -11.10 13.12
N GLN A 111 15.32 -11.30 12.33
CA GLN A 111 15.99 -10.24 11.57
C GLN A 111 15.36 -10.10 10.17
N PHE A 112 14.17 -9.50 10.09
CA PHE A 112 13.54 -9.15 8.81
C PHE A 112 14.12 -7.87 8.18
N ALA A 113 15.10 -7.23 8.79
CA ALA A 113 15.84 -6.15 8.18
C ALA A 113 16.88 -6.74 7.21
N ARG A 114 16.70 -6.53 5.91
CA ARG A 114 17.67 -6.89 4.87
C ARG A 114 18.29 -5.62 4.31
N SER A 115 19.56 -5.70 3.93
CA SER A 115 20.33 -4.57 3.41
C SER A 115 20.24 -4.44 1.90
N GLU A 116 19.88 -5.51 1.20
CA GLU A 116 19.86 -5.59 -0.25
C GLU A 116 18.63 -6.35 -0.75
N PRO A 117 18.20 -6.11 -2.00
CA PRO A 117 17.14 -6.88 -2.62
C PRO A 117 17.53 -8.34 -2.81
N ASP A 118 16.54 -9.19 -2.92
CA ASP A 118 16.69 -10.62 -3.23
C ASP A 118 17.48 -11.45 -2.20
N GLN A 119 17.63 -10.95 -0.96
CA GLN A 119 18.20 -11.74 0.14
C GLN A 119 17.13 -12.62 0.81
N LEU A 120 15.91 -12.14 0.93
CA LEU A 120 14.80 -12.85 1.55
C LEU A 120 13.51 -12.52 0.82
N TRP A 121 12.89 -13.53 0.27
CA TRP A 121 11.52 -13.49 -0.23
C TRP A 121 10.58 -14.18 0.74
N VAL A 122 9.39 -13.63 0.90
CA VAL A 122 8.27 -14.26 1.64
C VAL A 122 7.16 -14.57 0.67
N THR A 123 6.50 -15.70 0.86
CA THR A 123 5.39 -16.13 0.00
C THR A 123 4.22 -16.62 0.82
N ASP A 124 3.02 -16.34 0.36
CA ASP A 124 1.78 -16.77 1.00
C ASP A 124 0.62 -16.74 -0.01
N ILE A 125 -0.53 -17.34 0.37
CA ILE A 125 -1.74 -17.42 -0.43
C ILE A 125 -2.87 -16.73 0.31
N THR A 126 -3.64 -15.93 -0.44
CA THR A 126 -4.94 -15.43 0.03
C THR A 126 -6.08 -15.99 -0.82
N GLU A 127 -7.28 -16.04 -0.25
CA GLU A 127 -8.49 -16.35 -0.98
C GLU A 127 -9.52 -15.22 -0.85
N HIS A 128 -10.31 -15.04 -1.91
CA HIS A 128 -11.41 -14.08 -1.85
C HIS A 128 -12.62 -14.60 -2.64
N PRO A 129 -13.85 -14.45 -2.09
CA PRO A 129 -15.06 -14.93 -2.77
C PRO A 129 -15.49 -14.01 -3.90
N THR A 130 -16.01 -14.62 -4.96
CA THR A 130 -16.82 -13.97 -6.00
C THR A 130 -18.19 -14.67 -6.09
N ARG A 131 -19.10 -14.15 -6.92
CA ARG A 131 -20.37 -14.86 -7.15
C ARG A 131 -20.21 -16.19 -7.89
N GLU A 132 -19.10 -16.37 -8.64
CA GLU A 132 -18.77 -17.58 -9.37
C GLU A 132 -17.96 -18.59 -8.53
N GLY A 133 -17.63 -18.25 -7.29
CA GLY A 133 -16.78 -19.05 -6.41
C GLY A 133 -15.51 -18.31 -6.01
N LYS A 134 -14.58 -19.00 -5.34
CA LYS A 134 -13.35 -18.40 -4.82
C LYS A 134 -12.31 -18.11 -5.91
N VAL A 135 -11.50 -17.12 -5.69
CA VAL A 135 -10.23 -16.83 -6.36
C VAL A 135 -9.13 -16.96 -5.33
N TYR A 136 -8.04 -17.61 -5.70
CA TYR A 136 -6.84 -17.75 -4.91
C TYR A 136 -5.73 -16.95 -5.55
N CYS A 137 -4.95 -16.22 -4.75
CA CYS A 137 -3.80 -15.47 -5.21
C CYS A 137 -2.58 -15.82 -4.35
N ALA A 138 -1.54 -16.35 -4.98
CA ALA A 138 -0.23 -16.52 -4.38
C ALA A 138 0.67 -15.33 -4.75
N VAL A 139 1.47 -14.87 -3.79
CA VAL A 139 2.40 -13.73 -3.96
C VAL A 139 3.77 -14.11 -3.44
N VAL A 140 4.81 -13.69 -4.14
CA VAL A 140 6.19 -13.66 -3.67
C VAL A 140 6.60 -12.21 -3.49
N LEU A 141 7.02 -11.83 -2.29
CA LEU A 141 7.34 -10.46 -1.90
C LEU A 141 8.78 -10.36 -1.40
N ASP A 142 9.55 -9.47 -1.97
CA ASP A 142 10.89 -9.13 -1.48
C ASP A 142 10.81 -8.32 -0.18
N VAL A 143 11.48 -8.81 0.86
CA VAL A 143 11.38 -8.22 2.20
C VAL A 143 12.09 -6.87 2.29
N PHE A 144 13.17 -6.67 1.54
CA PHE A 144 13.93 -5.42 1.52
C PHE A 144 13.12 -4.26 0.95
N SER A 145 12.58 -4.45 -0.24
CA SER A 145 11.89 -3.41 -1.00
C SER A 145 10.38 -3.41 -0.80
N ARG A 146 9.82 -4.46 -0.18
CA ARG A 146 8.37 -4.70 -0.13
C ARG A 146 7.74 -4.89 -1.51
N ARG A 147 8.54 -5.10 -2.54
CA ARG A 147 8.07 -5.31 -3.90
C ARG A 147 7.48 -6.69 -4.07
N VAL A 148 6.32 -6.77 -4.68
CA VAL A 148 5.78 -8.04 -5.19
C VAL A 148 6.59 -8.38 -6.44
N VAL A 149 7.38 -9.46 -6.36
CA VAL A 149 8.30 -9.91 -7.41
C VAL A 149 7.75 -11.08 -8.21
N GLY A 150 6.71 -11.73 -7.71
CA GLY A 150 5.99 -12.78 -8.43
C GLY A 150 4.61 -12.99 -7.85
N TRP A 151 3.67 -13.42 -8.68
CA TRP A 151 2.31 -13.72 -8.27
C TRP A 151 1.65 -14.70 -9.26
N SER A 152 0.60 -15.35 -8.81
CA SER A 152 -0.25 -16.21 -9.64
C SER A 152 -1.67 -16.20 -9.09
N ILE A 153 -2.65 -16.33 -9.98
CA ILE A 153 -4.07 -16.34 -9.63
C ILE A 153 -4.71 -17.59 -10.24
N ASP A 154 -5.53 -18.30 -9.45
CA ASP A 154 -6.25 -19.49 -9.88
C ASP A 154 -7.61 -19.59 -9.18
N SER A 155 -8.48 -20.44 -9.70
CA SER A 155 -9.74 -20.84 -9.08
C SER A 155 -9.56 -21.93 -8.02
N THR A 156 -8.38 -22.52 -7.92
CA THR A 156 -8.03 -23.62 -7.01
C THR A 156 -6.71 -23.34 -6.29
N GLN A 157 -6.65 -23.76 -5.02
CA GLN A 157 -5.45 -23.63 -4.18
C GLN A 157 -4.63 -24.93 -4.31
N ASN A 158 -3.81 -25.01 -5.35
CA ASN A 158 -2.97 -26.16 -5.64
C ASN A 158 -1.47 -25.81 -5.68
N ALA A 159 -0.59 -26.81 -5.80
CA ALA A 159 0.85 -26.61 -5.88
C ALA A 159 1.26 -25.80 -7.13
N ALA A 160 0.51 -25.86 -8.22
CA ALA A 160 0.80 -25.09 -9.43
C ALA A 160 0.67 -23.58 -9.18
N LEU A 161 -0.29 -23.16 -8.36
CA LEU A 161 -0.49 -21.75 -8.00
C LEU A 161 0.79 -21.14 -7.41
N VAL A 162 1.38 -21.76 -6.39
CA VAL A 162 2.58 -21.27 -5.73
C VAL A 162 3.83 -21.43 -6.58
N THR A 163 3.91 -22.52 -7.36
CA THR A 163 5.04 -22.78 -8.26
C THR A 163 5.09 -21.77 -9.42
N ASN A 164 3.92 -21.35 -9.93
CA ASN A 164 3.82 -20.32 -10.95
C ASN A 164 4.24 -18.94 -10.41
N ALA A 165 3.76 -18.56 -9.20
CA ALA A 165 4.19 -17.33 -8.54
C ALA A 165 5.70 -17.29 -8.33
N LEU A 166 6.30 -18.38 -7.83
CA LEU A 166 7.73 -18.53 -7.66
C LEU A 166 8.45 -18.45 -9.00
N GLY A 167 7.94 -19.12 -10.03
CA GLY A 167 8.50 -19.09 -11.38
C GLY A 167 8.55 -17.69 -11.98
N MET A 168 7.51 -16.91 -11.79
CA MET A 168 7.48 -15.50 -12.20
C MET A 168 8.55 -14.69 -11.46
N ALA A 169 8.66 -14.87 -10.13
CA ALA A 169 9.68 -14.19 -9.33
C ALA A 169 11.11 -14.50 -9.80
N ILE A 170 11.41 -15.78 -10.01
CA ILE A 170 12.73 -16.24 -10.52
C ILE A 170 13.04 -15.62 -11.89
N THR A 171 12.08 -15.65 -12.81
CA THR A 171 12.26 -15.09 -14.16
C THR A 171 12.50 -13.58 -14.15
N GLN A 172 11.74 -12.85 -13.31
CA GLN A 172 11.87 -11.39 -13.24
C GLN A 172 13.11 -10.92 -12.50
N ARG A 173 13.56 -11.65 -11.48
CA ARG A 173 14.62 -11.20 -10.58
C ARG A 173 15.96 -11.83 -10.86
N GLN A 174 15.99 -13.05 -11.42
CA GLN A 174 17.21 -13.84 -11.62
C GLN A 174 18.06 -13.85 -10.33
N PRO A 175 17.49 -14.34 -9.20
CA PRO A 175 18.10 -14.22 -7.89
C PRO A 175 19.47 -14.91 -7.86
N THR A 176 20.37 -14.38 -7.06
CA THR A 176 21.65 -15.04 -6.79
C THR A 176 21.45 -16.29 -5.95
N ALA A 177 22.34 -17.28 -6.10
CA ALA A 177 22.31 -18.47 -5.27
C ALA A 177 22.43 -18.08 -3.77
N GLY A 178 21.56 -18.68 -2.93
CA GLY A 178 21.48 -18.38 -1.51
C GLY A 178 20.34 -17.44 -1.11
N THR A 179 19.59 -16.88 -2.06
CA THR A 179 18.34 -16.18 -1.77
C THR A 179 17.40 -17.10 -0.98
N VAL A 180 16.91 -16.65 0.18
CA VAL A 180 15.98 -17.42 1.01
C VAL A 180 14.55 -17.17 0.53
N ILE A 181 13.78 -18.25 0.33
CA ILE A 181 12.31 -18.20 0.12
C ILE A 181 11.61 -18.76 1.34
N HIS A 182 10.91 -17.91 2.08
CA HIS A 182 10.23 -18.27 3.32
C HIS A 182 8.72 -18.37 3.11
N SER A 183 8.11 -19.44 3.63
CA SER A 183 6.66 -19.68 3.59
C SER A 183 6.17 -20.25 4.90
N ASP A 184 4.85 -20.32 5.06
CA ASP A 184 4.23 -21.17 6.08
C ASP A 184 4.38 -22.66 5.72
N GLN A 185 3.92 -23.54 6.63
CA GLN A 185 3.93 -25.00 6.43
C GLN A 185 2.72 -25.51 5.61
N GLY A 186 2.12 -24.67 4.78
CA GLY A 186 1.02 -25.08 3.92
C GLY A 186 1.42 -26.22 2.96
N THR A 187 0.49 -27.14 2.69
CA THR A 187 0.73 -28.32 1.84
C THR A 187 1.19 -27.96 0.42
N GLN A 188 0.84 -26.77 -0.05
CA GLN A 188 1.25 -26.24 -1.36
C GLN A 188 2.75 -25.94 -1.39
N PHE A 189 3.28 -25.34 -0.30
CA PHE A 189 4.68 -24.96 -0.18
C PHE A 189 5.60 -26.14 0.16
N THR A 190 5.07 -27.20 0.78
CA THR A 190 5.79 -28.44 1.04
C THR A 190 5.75 -29.41 -0.16
N SER A 191 5.07 -29.03 -1.25
CA SER A 191 4.98 -29.85 -2.47
C SER A 191 6.36 -30.06 -3.11
N TRP A 192 6.57 -31.25 -3.66
CA TRP A 192 7.82 -31.56 -4.39
C TRP A 192 8.08 -30.56 -5.53
N ALA A 193 7.05 -30.12 -6.25
CA ALA A 193 7.18 -29.22 -7.38
C ALA A 193 7.69 -27.83 -6.95
N PHE A 194 7.19 -27.27 -5.85
CA PHE A 194 7.63 -26.00 -5.32
C PHE A 194 9.05 -26.08 -4.79
N THR A 195 9.34 -27.07 -3.93
CA THR A 195 10.67 -27.27 -3.33
C THR A 195 11.73 -27.52 -4.40
N ARG A 196 11.43 -28.38 -5.36
CA ARG A 196 12.36 -28.69 -6.46
C ARG A 196 12.67 -27.45 -7.29
N ARG A 197 11.64 -26.66 -7.66
CA ARG A 197 11.84 -25.43 -8.42
C ARG A 197 12.68 -24.41 -7.67
N ALA A 198 12.48 -24.26 -6.36
CA ALA A 198 13.29 -23.39 -5.53
C ALA A 198 14.76 -23.81 -5.54
N LEU A 199 15.04 -25.09 -5.24
CA LEU A 199 16.41 -25.63 -5.20
C LEU A 199 17.11 -25.57 -6.55
N ASP A 200 16.43 -25.93 -7.65
CA ASP A 200 17.00 -25.88 -9.00
C ASP A 200 17.35 -24.45 -9.45
N SER A 201 16.75 -23.45 -8.80
CA SER A 201 17.03 -22.03 -9.04
C SER A 201 18.02 -21.44 -8.02
N GLY A 202 18.66 -22.26 -7.19
CA GLY A 202 19.64 -21.82 -6.19
C GLY A 202 19.02 -21.14 -4.96
N LEU A 203 17.70 -21.21 -4.79
CA LEU A 203 17.02 -20.66 -3.62
C LEU A 203 17.12 -21.61 -2.43
N LEU A 204 17.08 -21.06 -1.23
CA LEU A 204 17.05 -21.80 0.03
C LEU A 204 15.65 -21.77 0.61
N PRO A 205 14.85 -22.86 0.50
CA PRO A 205 13.55 -22.94 1.14
C PRO A 205 13.67 -22.87 2.66
N SER A 206 12.86 -22.01 3.26
CA SER A 206 12.72 -21.87 4.71
C SER A 206 11.26 -21.92 5.08
N MET A 207 10.92 -22.57 6.17
CA MET A 207 9.54 -22.68 6.66
C MET A 207 9.48 -22.21 8.09
N GLY A 208 8.46 -21.40 8.41
CA GLY A 208 8.19 -20.96 9.76
C GLY A 208 7.87 -22.15 10.70
N SER A 209 8.16 -22.01 11.96
CA SER A 209 7.73 -22.99 12.98
C SER A 209 6.21 -22.97 13.13
N VAL A 210 5.62 -24.12 13.46
CA VAL A 210 4.15 -24.22 13.67
C VAL A 210 3.72 -23.24 14.75
N GLY A 211 2.93 -22.24 14.38
CA GLY A 211 2.33 -21.27 15.31
C GLY A 211 3.14 -20.00 15.58
N ASP A 212 4.26 -19.77 14.90
CA ASP A 212 4.99 -18.50 15.05
C ASP A 212 4.44 -17.43 14.08
N CYS A 213 3.61 -16.54 14.63
CA CYS A 213 2.97 -15.45 13.89
C CYS A 213 3.91 -14.28 13.58
N TYR A 214 5.19 -14.33 13.97
CA TYR A 214 6.17 -13.27 13.68
C TYR A 214 6.90 -13.49 12.36
N ASP A 215 7.02 -14.73 11.91
CA ASP A 215 7.76 -15.10 10.71
C ASP A 215 7.10 -14.58 9.41
N ASN A 216 5.81 -14.24 9.48
CA ASN A 216 5.03 -13.79 8.31
C ASN A 216 4.46 -12.36 8.43
N ALA A 217 4.90 -11.57 9.42
CA ALA A 217 4.33 -10.23 9.68
C ALA A 217 4.40 -9.27 8.47
N VAL A 218 5.37 -9.46 7.59
CA VAL A 218 5.55 -8.65 6.38
C VAL A 218 4.45 -8.94 5.37
N ILE A 219 4.21 -10.22 5.07
CA ILE A 219 3.22 -10.62 4.10
C ILE A 219 1.79 -10.51 4.66
N GLU A 220 1.60 -10.72 5.97
CA GLU A 220 0.34 -10.45 6.66
C GLU A 220 -0.03 -8.95 6.57
N ALA A 221 0.94 -8.07 6.76
CA ALA A 221 0.73 -6.63 6.60
C ALA A 221 0.39 -6.26 5.15
N PHE A 222 0.97 -6.94 4.16
CA PHE A 222 0.63 -6.80 2.75
C PHE A 222 -0.83 -7.21 2.50
N TRP A 223 -1.24 -8.41 2.92
CA TRP A 223 -2.62 -8.89 2.73
C TRP A 223 -3.64 -8.01 3.44
N SER A 224 -3.36 -7.59 4.67
CA SER A 224 -4.24 -6.67 5.41
C SER A 224 -4.46 -5.35 4.66
N ARG A 225 -3.46 -4.87 3.93
CA ARG A 225 -3.58 -3.66 3.11
C ARG A 225 -4.36 -3.93 1.84
N MET A 226 -4.04 -5.00 1.12
CA MET A 226 -4.77 -5.39 -0.08
C MET A 226 -6.25 -5.64 0.22
N GLN A 227 -6.57 -6.23 1.36
CA GLN A 227 -7.94 -6.45 1.81
C GLN A 227 -8.73 -5.14 1.88
N VAL A 228 -8.18 -4.12 2.55
CA VAL A 228 -8.85 -2.82 2.74
C VAL A 228 -8.81 -1.97 1.47
N GLU A 229 -7.70 -2.00 0.74
CA GLU A 229 -7.47 -1.10 -0.40
C GLU A 229 -8.10 -1.61 -1.69
N LEU A 230 -8.37 -2.93 -1.80
CA LEU A 230 -8.95 -3.57 -2.98
C LEU A 230 -10.11 -4.51 -2.66
N LEU A 231 -9.86 -5.58 -1.92
CA LEU A 231 -10.74 -6.75 -1.89
C LEU A 231 -12.11 -6.44 -1.25
N ASP A 232 -12.13 -5.69 -0.14
CA ASP A 232 -13.35 -5.32 0.59
C ASP A 232 -14.09 -4.10 -0.01
N ARG A 233 -13.59 -3.53 -1.13
CA ARG A 233 -14.15 -2.29 -1.69
C ARG A 233 -15.46 -2.50 -2.44
N GLN A 234 -15.67 -3.72 -2.95
CA GLN A 234 -16.89 -4.07 -3.68
C GLN A 234 -17.18 -5.58 -3.61
N ARG A 235 -18.36 -5.95 -4.06
CA ARG A 235 -18.73 -7.36 -4.27
C ARG A 235 -18.38 -7.77 -5.69
N TRP A 236 -17.43 -8.68 -5.83
CA TRP A 236 -16.93 -9.16 -7.10
C TRP A 236 -17.94 -10.10 -7.78
N ARG A 237 -18.25 -9.87 -9.04
CA ARG A 237 -19.21 -10.67 -9.79
C ARG A 237 -18.56 -11.92 -10.35
N THR A 238 -17.42 -11.76 -11.04
CA THR A 238 -16.73 -12.86 -11.72
C THR A 238 -15.30 -13.01 -11.20
N ARG A 239 -14.76 -14.21 -11.40
CA ARG A 239 -13.34 -14.49 -11.10
C ARG A 239 -12.41 -13.64 -11.96
N VAL A 240 -12.77 -13.44 -13.22
CA VAL A 240 -11.98 -12.63 -14.17
C VAL A 240 -11.94 -11.15 -13.74
N GLU A 241 -13.08 -10.60 -13.32
CA GLU A 241 -13.14 -9.23 -12.79
C GLU A 241 -12.19 -9.05 -11.61
N LEU A 242 -12.22 -9.96 -10.64
CA LEU A 242 -11.34 -9.91 -9.48
C LEU A 242 -9.86 -10.14 -9.87
N ALA A 243 -9.58 -11.09 -10.76
CA ALA A 243 -8.20 -11.36 -11.21
C ALA A 243 -7.57 -10.14 -11.90
N ASN A 244 -8.31 -9.46 -12.77
CA ASN A 244 -7.84 -8.23 -13.41
C ASN A 244 -7.59 -7.10 -12.40
N ALA A 245 -8.47 -6.95 -11.41
CA ALA A 245 -8.31 -5.96 -10.36
C ALA A 245 -7.09 -6.25 -9.45
N ILE A 246 -6.82 -7.53 -9.16
CA ILE A 246 -5.62 -7.97 -8.44
C ILE A 246 -4.37 -7.67 -9.26
N PHE A 247 -4.36 -8.01 -10.55
CA PHE A 247 -3.26 -7.68 -11.46
C PHE A 247 -2.92 -6.19 -11.44
N GLU A 248 -3.93 -5.34 -11.66
CA GLU A 248 -3.75 -3.89 -11.67
C GLU A 248 -3.28 -3.36 -10.31
N TYR A 249 -3.80 -3.94 -9.22
CA TYR A 249 -3.36 -3.58 -7.88
C TYR A 249 -1.88 -3.92 -7.64
N LEU A 250 -1.43 -5.11 -8.00
CA LEU A 250 -0.07 -5.59 -7.75
C LEU A 250 0.95 -4.86 -8.63
N GLU A 251 0.73 -4.86 -9.95
CA GLU A 251 1.72 -4.38 -10.92
C GLU A 251 1.75 -2.87 -11.05
N ILE A 252 0.60 -2.23 -11.04
CA ILE A 252 0.51 -0.79 -11.29
C ILE A 252 0.46 -0.03 -9.99
N PHE A 253 -0.54 -0.30 -9.16
CA PHE A 253 -0.75 0.50 -7.97
C PHE A 253 0.29 0.19 -6.87
N TYR A 254 0.38 -1.05 -6.40
CA TYR A 254 1.20 -1.41 -5.25
C TYR A 254 2.70 -1.21 -5.49
N ASN A 255 3.23 -1.75 -6.59
CA ASN A 255 4.66 -1.71 -6.89
C ASN A 255 5.14 -0.34 -7.38
N ARG A 256 4.32 0.41 -8.15
CA ARG A 256 4.76 1.60 -8.89
C ARG A 256 4.23 2.93 -8.35
N GLN A 257 3.06 2.93 -7.70
CA GLN A 257 2.40 4.17 -7.30
C GLN A 257 2.27 4.31 -5.79
N ARG A 258 1.98 3.21 -5.10
CA ARG A 258 1.65 3.25 -3.68
C ARG A 258 2.84 3.64 -2.80
N ARG A 259 2.71 4.74 -2.06
CA ARG A 259 3.70 5.22 -1.08
C ARG A 259 3.72 4.35 0.18
N HIS A 260 4.92 3.92 0.60
CA HIS A 260 5.14 3.06 1.76
C HIS A 260 5.89 3.81 2.87
N SER A 261 5.27 3.95 4.04
CA SER A 261 5.90 4.62 5.19
C SER A 261 7.19 3.90 5.66
N ALA A 262 7.23 2.57 5.56
CA ALA A 262 8.43 1.79 5.91
C ALA A 262 9.60 1.99 4.93
N LEU A 263 9.34 2.54 3.74
CA LEU A 263 10.33 2.83 2.70
C LEU A 263 10.59 4.35 2.56
N GLY A 264 10.40 5.11 3.62
CA GLY A 264 10.57 6.57 3.55
C GLY A 264 9.59 7.26 2.60
N MET A 265 8.38 6.74 2.48
CA MET A 265 7.34 7.21 1.55
C MET A 265 7.68 7.00 0.07
N LEU A 266 8.63 6.16 -0.26
CA LEU A 266 8.87 5.73 -1.64
C LEU A 266 7.93 4.60 -2.02
N THR A 267 7.74 4.39 -3.32
CA THR A 267 7.17 3.16 -3.85
C THR A 267 8.23 2.05 -3.80
N PRO A 268 7.84 0.76 -3.83
CA PRO A 268 8.80 -0.34 -3.89
C PRO A 268 9.84 -0.20 -5.01
N ILE A 269 9.42 0.18 -6.21
CA ILE A 269 10.31 0.37 -7.36
C ILE A 269 11.23 1.58 -7.17
N GLU A 270 10.71 2.73 -6.69
CA GLU A 270 11.55 3.88 -6.39
C GLU A 270 12.60 3.57 -5.32
N PHE A 271 12.21 2.79 -4.30
CA PHE A 271 13.12 2.37 -3.24
C PHE A 271 14.25 1.51 -3.79
N GLU A 272 13.97 0.48 -4.59
CA GLU A 272 15.00 -0.33 -5.24
C GLU A 272 15.92 0.50 -6.14
N ASN A 273 15.35 1.40 -6.95
CA ASN A 273 16.13 2.24 -7.86
C ASN A 273 17.12 3.16 -7.11
N ARG A 274 16.77 3.63 -5.91
CA ARG A 274 17.69 4.44 -5.08
C ARG A 274 18.80 3.64 -4.43
N HIS A 275 18.58 2.34 -4.23
CA HIS A 275 19.54 1.45 -3.57
C HIS A 275 20.30 0.55 -4.57
N ARG A 276 20.07 0.71 -5.87
CA ARG A 276 20.90 0.04 -6.87
C ARG A 276 22.31 0.62 -6.79
N PRO A 277 23.35 -0.24 -6.69
CA PRO A 277 24.71 0.26 -6.81
C PRO A 277 24.83 1.00 -8.16
N THR A 278 25.34 2.22 -8.12
CA THR A 278 25.69 2.95 -9.35
C THR A 278 26.78 2.15 -10.00
N THR A 279 26.46 1.40 -11.04
CA THR A 279 27.48 0.78 -11.90
C THR A 279 28.24 1.96 -12.50
N ALA A 280 29.41 2.26 -11.97
CA ALA A 280 30.33 3.20 -12.60
C ALA A 280 30.59 2.67 -14.00
N ALA A 281 30.23 3.47 -15.00
CA ALA A 281 30.51 3.22 -16.41
C ALA A 281 32.01 3.32 -16.66
#